data_62e59da0ee5588e3395359cd2595536e
#
_entry.id   62e59da0ee5588e3395359cd2595536e
#
_cell.length_a   1.000
_cell.length_b   1.000
_cell.length_c   1.000
_cell.angle_alpha   90.00
_cell.angle_beta   90.00
_cell.angle_gamma   90.00
#
_symmetry.space_group_name_H-M   'P 1'
#
loop_
_entity.id
_entity.type
_entity.pdbx_description
1 polymer ?
#
loop_
_entity_poly.entity_id
_entity_poly.type
_entity_poly.pdbx_seq_one_letter_code
_entity_poly.pdbx_strand_id
1 'polypeptide(L)'
;LNQTALTRRSPAWGRLAAYLQKRQFWLYRNTDAAYFGEGESFFRDLVEHLRQAETYIFMEYYILAEGTVWDEIFAVLKERAAAGVEIHLIIDDFGTLTRLSDGTLQAIKDAGIEVEIFNPVHRYINRLYFNYRDHRKITVIDGYVAYAGGINIGDEYANRIERFGYWKDSTVRLTGDGAWGFAVQFMQMWKMLGRHFP
;
A
#
# COMPACT_ATOMS: atom_id res chain seq x y z
N LEU A 1 -10.19 7.16 20.49
CA LEU A 1 -9.97 6.85 21.92
C LEU A 1 -9.72 8.15 22.66
N ASN A 2 -10.48 8.40 23.72
CA ASN A 2 -10.15 9.51 24.60
C ASN A 2 -8.80 9.17 25.28
N GLN A 3 -7.81 10.04 25.13
CA GLN A 3 -6.50 9.92 25.77
C GLN A 3 -6.61 9.56 27.26
N THR A 4 -7.62 10.12 27.92
CA THR A 4 -7.94 9.84 29.32
C THR A 4 -8.23 8.36 29.59
N ALA A 5 -8.96 7.69 28.68
CA ALA A 5 -9.28 6.26 28.82
C ALA A 5 -8.03 5.39 28.66
N LEU A 6 -7.14 5.74 27.73
CA LEU A 6 -5.84 5.07 27.59
C LEU A 6 -4.95 5.28 28.80
N THR A 7 -4.87 6.51 29.30
CA THR A 7 -4.07 6.85 30.50
C THR A 7 -4.54 6.09 31.73
N ARG A 8 -5.87 5.93 31.89
CA ARG A 8 -6.45 5.12 33.00
C ARG A 8 -6.08 3.65 32.88
N ARG A 9 -6.02 3.11 31.66
CA ARG A 9 -5.65 1.70 31.41
C ARG A 9 -4.14 1.48 31.58
N SER A 10 -3.34 2.43 31.13
CA SER A 10 -1.87 2.44 31.27
C SER A 10 -1.33 3.85 31.11
N PRO A 11 -0.64 4.41 32.14
CA PRO A 11 0.00 5.72 32.02
C PRO A 11 1.03 5.81 30.89
N ALA A 12 1.74 4.70 30.59
CA ALA A 12 2.70 4.64 29.49
C ALA A 12 2.02 4.81 28.12
N TRP A 13 0.90 4.13 27.91
CA TRP A 13 0.09 4.26 26.68
C TRP A 13 -0.49 5.66 26.54
N GLY A 14 -0.91 6.28 27.63
CA GLY A 14 -1.39 7.67 27.61
C GLY A 14 -0.31 8.66 27.19
N ARG A 15 0.95 8.49 27.67
CA ARG A 15 2.08 9.34 27.26
C ARG A 15 2.45 9.14 25.78
N LEU A 16 2.48 7.89 25.32
CA LEU A 16 2.73 7.58 23.90
C LEU A 16 1.67 8.19 23.01
N ALA A 17 0.41 8.02 23.36
CA ALA A 17 -0.72 8.60 22.63
C ALA A 17 -0.61 10.12 22.52
N ALA A 18 -0.32 10.82 23.64
CA ALA A 18 -0.12 12.27 23.66
C ALA A 18 1.05 12.72 22.77
N TYR A 19 2.15 11.96 22.77
CA TYR A 19 3.31 12.21 21.92
C TYR A 19 2.96 12.07 20.44
N LEU A 20 2.27 10.99 20.07
CA LEU A 20 1.86 10.71 18.69
C LEU A 20 0.86 11.76 18.18
N GLN A 21 -0.13 12.13 18.98
CA GLN A 21 -1.11 13.15 18.61
C GLN A 21 -0.48 14.52 18.32
N LYS A 22 0.55 14.93 19.10
CA LYS A 22 1.31 16.15 18.83
C LYS A 22 2.02 16.13 17.47
N ARG A 23 2.20 14.98 16.87
CA ARG A 23 2.82 14.75 15.55
C ARG A 23 1.81 14.38 14.49
N GLN A 24 0.51 14.66 14.75
CA GLN A 24 -0.59 14.41 13.83
C GLN A 24 -0.85 12.92 13.52
N PHE A 25 -0.38 12.01 14.39
CA PHE A 25 -0.79 10.61 14.37
C PHE A 25 -1.99 10.44 15.30
N TRP A 26 -3.16 10.23 14.71
CA TRP A 26 -4.42 10.16 15.44
C TRP A 26 -4.66 8.78 16.05
N LEU A 27 -5.43 8.77 17.12
CA LEU A 27 -5.92 7.55 17.73
C LEU A 27 -7.29 7.21 17.15
N TYR A 28 -7.40 6.00 16.67
CA TYR A 28 -8.64 5.50 16.09
C TYR A 28 -9.36 4.53 17.05
N ARG A 29 -10.67 4.43 16.90
CA ARG A 29 -11.53 3.42 17.52
C ARG A 29 -12.07 2.51 16.42
N ASN A 30 -12.95 1.58 16.81
CA ASN A 30 -13.70 0.76 15.87
C ASN A 30 -12.80 0.20 14.77
N THR A 31 -11.67 -0.36 15.18
CA THR A 31 -10.66 -0.89 14.25
C THR A 31 -10.30 -2.30 14.67
N ASP A 32 -10.56 -3.23 13.77
CA ASP A 32 -10.11 -4.61 13.89
C ASP A 32 -8.80 -4.80 13.12
N ALA A 33 -7.99 -5.75 13.58
CA ALA A 33 -6.72 -6.09 12.96
C ALA A 33 -6.61 -7.58 12.69
N ALA A 34 -6.23 -7.94 11.48
CA ALA A 34 -5.85 -9.29 11.08
C ALA A 34 -4.37 -9.35 10.72
N TYR A 35 -3.68 -10.41 11.13
CA TYR A 35 -2.27 -10.61 10.85
C TYR A 35 -2.08 -11.75 9.85
N PHE A 36 -1.25 -11.51 8.84
CA PHE A 36 -0.83 -12.49 7.86
C PHE A 36 0.67 -12.72 8.02
N GLY A 37 1.06 -13.95 8.32
CA GLY A 37 2.47 -14.35 8.53
C GLY A 37 3.14 -14.85 7.26
N GLU A 38 2.46 -14.78 6.10
CA GLU A 38 2.96 -15.26 4.81
C GLU A 38 2.18 -14.62 3.65
N GLY A 39 2.82 -14.54 2.48
CA GLY A 39 2.27 -13.82 1.33
C GLY A 39 1.03 -14.46 0.72
N GLU A 40 0.96 -15.79 0.64
CA GLU A 40 -0.15 -16.45 -0.04
C GLU A 40 -1.51 -16.13 0.62
N SER A 41 -1.58 -16.22 1.95
CA SER A 41 -2.80 -15.88 2.69
C SER A 41 -3.13 -14.39 2.58
N PHE A 42 -2.12 -13.52 2.59
CA PHE A 42 -2.28 -12.09 2.39
C PHE A 42 -2.85 -11.77 1.01
N PHE A 43 -2.26 -12.29 -0.08
CA PHE A 43 -2.73 -11.95 -1.43
C PHE A 43 -4.14 -12.45 -1.71
N ARG A 44 -4.52 -13.61 -1.18
CA ARG A 44 -5.89 -14.11 -1.28
C ARG A 44 -6.89 -13.15 -0.63
N ASP A 45 -6.60 -12.72 0.58
CA ASP A 45 -7.43 -11.78 1.34
C ASP A 45 -7.45 -10.40 0.67
N LEU A 46 -6.32 -9.93 0.15
CA LEU A 46 -6.21 -8.67 -0.59
C LEU A 46 -7.11 -8.67 -1.83
N VAL A 47 -7.00 -9.69 -2.67
CA VAL A 47 -7.79 -9.81 -3.91
C VAL A 47 -9.28 -9.85 -3.62
N GLU A 48 -9.69 -10.52 -2.54
CA GLU A 48 -11.09 -10.54 -2.12
C GLU A 48 -11.61 -9.15 -1.74
N HIS A 49 -10.85 -8.37 -0.96
CA HIS A 49 -11.25 -7.02 -0.59
C HIS A 49 -11.18 -6.02 -1.75
N LEU A 50 -10.21 -6.18 -2.66
CA LEU A 50 -10.15 -5.35 -3.87
C LEU A 50 -11.42 -5.50 -4.73
N ARG A 51 -11.97 -6.71 -4.82
CA ARG A 51 -13.26 -6.95 -5.54
C ARG A 51 -14.45 -6.23 -4.91
N GLN A 52 -14.38 -5.92 -3.63
CA GLN A 52 -15.45 -5.26 -2.87
C GLN A 52 -15.33 -3.73 -2.88
N ALA A 53 -14.28 -3.17 -3.48
CA ALA A 53 -14.09 -1.73 -3.55
C ALA A 53 -15.23 -1.05 -4.29
N GLU A 54 -15.75 0.04 -3.71
CA GLU A 54 -16.90 0.79 -4.22
C GLU A 54 -16.53 2.20 -4.70
N THR A 55 -15.54 2.84 -4.06
CA THR A 55 -15.21 4.24 -4.32
C THR A 55 -13.77 4.44 -4.79
N TYR A 56 -12.79 3.97 -4.02
CA TYR A 56 -11.39 4.14 -4.41
C TYR A 56 -10.46 3.06 -3.87
N ILE A 57 -9.36 2.84 -4.58
CA ILE A 57 -8.24 1.99 -4.19
C ILE A 57 -6.94 2.81 -4.28
N PHE A 58 -6.19 2.85 -3.20
CA PHE A 58 -4.83 3.40 -3.15
C PHE A 58 -3.83 2.27 -2.91
N MET A 59 -2.80 2.20 -3.74
CA MET A 59 -1.73 1.21 -3.60
C MET A 59 -0.36 1.89 -3.70
N GLU A 60 0.51 1.63 -2.74
CA GLU A 60 1.86 2.18 -2.66
C GLU A 60 2.83 1.04 -2.37
N TYR A 61 3.71 0.74 -3.33
CA TYR A 61 4.60 -0.41 -3.25
C TYR A 61 6.01 -0.09 -3.73
N TYR A 62 6.99 -0.60 -2.99
CA TYR A 62 8.40 -0.52 -3.39
C TYR A 62 8.70 -1.40 -4.61
N ILE A 63 8.23 -2.66 -4.60
CA ILE A 63 8.34 -3.58 -5.73
C ILE A 63 6.96 -3.98 -6.21
N LEU A 64 6.71 -3.79 -7.49
CA LEU A 64 5.66 -4.43 -8.26
C LEU A 64 6.34 -5.25 -9.35
N ALA A 65 6.18 -6.57 -9.30
CA ALA A 65 6.75 -7.48 -10.25
C ALA A 65 5.67 -8.18 -11.07
N GLU A 66 5.91 -8.29 -12.37
CA GLU A 66 5.09 -9.14 -13.25
C GLU A 66 5.12 -10.58 -12.77
N GLY A 67 4.00 -11.26 -12.93
CA GLY A 67 3.80 -12.65 -12.54
C GLY A 67 2.36 -12.93 -12.17
N THR A 68 2.08 -14.14 -11.73
CA THR A 68 0.71 -14.62 -11.48
C THR A 68 0.01 -13.85 -10.36
N VAL A 69 0.76 -13.39 -9.35
CA VAL A 69 0.21 -12.53 -8.26
C VAL A 69 -0.26 -11.19 -8.83
N TRP A 70 0.57 -10.54 -9.67
CA TRP A 70 0.18 -9.28 -10.29
C TRP A 70 -0.99 -9.47 -11.24
N ASP A 71 -0.98 -10.51 -12.06
CA ASP A 71 -2.06 -10.78 -13.02
C ASP A 71 -3.42 -10.91 -12.34
N GLU A 72 -3.48 -11.60 -11.19
CA GLU A 72 -4.70 -11.73 -10.39
C GLU A 72 -5.16 -10.38 -9.82
N ILE A 73 -4.23 -9.59 -9.26
CA ILE A 73 -4.52 -8.26 -8.74
C ILE A 73 -4.98 -7.33 -9.88
N PHE A 74 -4.24 -7.29 -10.97
CA PHE A 74 -4.52 -6.39 -12.09
C PHE A 74 -5.85 -6.71 -12.79
N ALA A 75 -6.22 -7.98 -12.86
CA ALA A 75 -7.53 -8.38 -13.39
C ALA A 75 -8.67 -7.74 -12.57
N VAL A 76 -8.57 -7.76 -11.23
CA VAL A 76 -9.55 -7.14 -10.35
C VAL A 76 -9.51 -5.61 -10.44
N LEU A 77 -8.32 -5.02 -10.49
CA LEU A 77 -8.19 -3.56 -10.62
C LEU A 77 -8.85 -3.06 -11.92
N LYS A 78 -8.65 -3.76 -13.05
CA LYS A 78 -9.33 -3.45 -14.32
C LYS A 78 -10.85 -3.53 -14.19
N GLU A 79 -11.35 -4.56 -13.56
CA GLU A 79 -12.79 -4.73 -13.31
C GLU A 79 -13.36 -3.57 -12.48
N ARG A 80 -12.66 -3.19 -11.41
CA ARG A 80 -13.10 -2.11 -10.54
C ARG A 80 -12.99 -0.73 -11.23
N ALA A 81 -11.92 -0.47 -11.97
CA ALA A 81 -11.80 0.75 -12.76
C ALA A 81 -12.93 0.88 -13.79
N ALA A 82 -13.26 -0.20 -14.50
CA ALA A 82 -14.39 -0.24 -15.43
C ALA A 82 -15.75 -0.01 -14.75
N ALA A 83 -15.86 -0.34 -13.45
CA ALA A 83 -17.04 -0.07 -12.63
C ALA A 83 -17.08 1.36 -12.07
N GLY A 84 -16.05 2.18 -12.33
CA GLY A 84 -15.98 3.59 -11.89
C GLY A 84 -15.26 3.81 -10.56
N VAL A 85 -14.58 2.79 -10.04
CA VAL A 85 -13.73 2.93 -8.84
C VAL A 85 -12.47 3.70 -9.22
N GLU A 86 -12.13 4.74 -8.45
CA GLU A 86 -10.89 5.51 -8.64
C GLU A 86 -9.69 4.72 -8.11
N ILE A 87 -8.68 4.50 -8.96
CA ILE A 87 -7.52 3.71 -8.59
C ILE A 87 -6.24 4.52 -8.79
N HIS A 88 -5.47 4.67 -7.71
CA HIS A 88 -4.21 5.39 -7.70
C HIS A 88 -3.09 4.48 -7.21
N LEU A 89 -2.02 4.40 -7.99
CA LEU A 89 -0.87 3.53 -7.73
C LEU A 89 0.42 4.36 -7.64
N ILE A 90 1.19 4.18 -6.59
CA ILE A 90 2.56 4.68 -6.46
C ILE A 90 3.50 3.48 -6.45
N ILE A 91 4.51 3.49 -7.30
CA ILE A 91 5.56 2.47 -7.34
C ILE A 91 6.94 3.12 -7.31
N ASP A 92 7.87 2.56 -6.55
CA ASP A 92 9.25 3.03 -6.54
C ASP A 92 9.97 2.56 -7.81
N ASP A 93 10.65 3.49 -8.50
CA ASP A 93 11.32 3.17 -9.76
C ASP A 93 12.43 2.13 -9.58
N PHE A 94 13.27 2.28 -8.55
CA PHE A 94 14.41 1.39 -8.35
C PHE A 94 13.97 -0.03 -8.00
N GLY A 95 12.96 -0.18 -7.15
CA GLY A 95 12.43 -1.48 -6.78
C GLY A 95 11.75 -2.21 -7.95
N THR A 96 11.24 -1.44 -8.91
CA THR A 96 10.41 -1.95 -10.01
C THR A 96 11.15 -2.00 -11.36
N LEU A 97 12.28 -1.29 -11.49
CA LEU A 97 13.01 -1.04 -12.74
C LEU A 97 13.25 -2.27 -13.64
N THR A 98 13.52 -3.42 -13.05
CA THR A 98 13.79 -4.68 -13.78
C THR A 98 12.64 -5.69 -13.63
N ARG A 99 11.52 -5.28 -13.08
CA ARG A 99 10.44 -6.16 -12.64
C ARG A 99 9.12 -5.88 -13.34
N LEU A 100 8.99 -4.68 -13.89
CA LEU A 100 7.80 -4.22 -14.61
C LEU A 100 8.22 -3.71 -15.98
N SER A 101 7.58 -4.18 -17.03
CA SER A 101 7.83 -3.72 -18.41
C SER A 101 7.06 -2.42 -18.69
N ASP A 102 7.56 -1.66 -19.67
CA ASP A 102 6.85 -0.49 -20.19
C ASP A 102 5.45 -0.85 -20.72
N GLY A 103 5.32 -2.06 -21.29
CA GLY A 103 4.06 -2.59 -21.78
C GLY A 103 3.03 -2.77 -20.66
N THR A 104 3.44 -3.32 -19.53
CA THR A 104 2.57 -3.47 -18.35
C THR A 104 2.22 -2.11 -17.75
N LEU A 105 3.18 -1.19 -17.67
CA LEU A 105 2.91 0.17 -17.20
C LEU A 105 1.90 0.90 -18.09
N GLN A 106 2.00 0.71 -19.42
CA GLN A 106 1.03 1.27 -20.35
C GLN A 106 -0.35 0.61 -20.19
N ALA A 107 -0.41 -0.71 -20.03
CA ALA A 107 -1.66 -1.42 -19.80
C ALA A 107 -2.38 -0.98 -18.50
N ILE A 108 -1.63 -0.63 -17.44
CA ILE A 108 -2.19 -0.05 -16.22
C ILE A 108 -2.88 1.29 -16.52
N LYS A 109 -2.21 2.16 -17.27
CA LYS A 109 -2.77 3.47 -17.68
C LYS A 109 -3.98 3.33 -18.61
N ASP A 110 -3.91 2.41 -19.56
CA ASP A 110 -5.02 2.15 -20.51
C ASP A 110 -6.26 1.60 -19.80
N ALA A 111 -6.08 0.98 -18.65
CA ALA A 111 -7.19 0.55 -17.79
C ALA A 111 -7.83 1.69 -16.98
N GLY A 112 -7.36 2.93 -17.14
CA GLY A 112 -7.87 4.09 -16.39
C GLY A 112 -7.31 4.21 -14.96
N ILE A 113 -6.24 3.48 -14.66
CA ILE A 113 -5.56 3.54 -13.35
C ILE A 113 -4.51 4.64 -13.39
N GLU A 114 -4.57 5.57 -12.45
CA GLU A 114 -3.53 6.58 -12.30
C GLU A 114 -2.31 5.98 -11.62
N VAL A 115 -1.15 6.10 -12.26
CA VAL A 115 0.11 5.57 -11.75
C VAL A 115 1.21 6.63 -11.71
N GLU A 116 1.87 6.76 -10.57
CA GLU A 116 3.03 7.61 -10.35
C GLU A 116 4.25 6.79 -10.01
N ILE A 117 5.37 7.17 -10.66
CA ILE A 117 6.67 6.56 -10.40
C ILE A 117 7.42 7.41 -9.38
N PHE A 118 7.65 6.86 -8.19
CA PHE A 118 8.43 7.53 -7.17
C PHE A 118 9.92 7.55 -7.52
N ASN A 119 10.50 8.75 -7.51
CA ASN A 119 11.92 9.03 -7.66
C ASN A 119 12.59 8.31 -8.85
N PRO A 120 12.22 8.63 -10.11
CA PRO A 120 12.75 7.99 -11.31
C PRO A 120 14.28 8.03 -11.38
N VAL A 121 14.91 6.88 -11.53
CA VAL A 121 16.38 6.71 -11.50
C VAL A 121 17.08 7.54 -12.59
N HIS A 122 16.50 7.59 -13.79
CA HIS A 122 17.07 8.33 -14.93
C HIS A 122 17.21 9.84 -14.69
N ARG A 123 16.40 10.43 -13.81
CA ARG A 123 16.46 11.87 -13.47
C ARG A 123 17.66 12.22 -12.58
N TYR A 124 18.32 11.24 -11.97
CA TYR A 124 19.27 11.46 -10.89
C TYR A 124 20.62 10.76 -11.05
N ILE A 125 20.95 10.27 -12.26
CA ILE A 125 22.22 9.57 -12.54
C ILE A 125 23.46 10.34 -12.04
N ASN A 126 23.39 11.66 -11.96
CA ASN A 126 24.48 12.53 -11.50
C ASN A 126 24.29 13.09 -10.07
N ARG A 127 23.33 12.62 -9.30
CA ARG A 127 23.04 13.12 -7.95
C ARG A 127 22.94 12.00 -6.94
N LEU A 128 23.46 12.24 -5.72
CA LEU A 128 23.51 11.28 -4.59
C LEU A 128 22.14 10.88 -4.00
N TYR A 129 21.03 11.08 -4.72
CA TYR A 129 19.67 10.77 -4.25
C TYR A 129 19.24 9.32 -4.50
N PHE A 130 20.18 8.46 -4.85
CA PHE A 130 19.91 7.05 -5.14
C PHE A 130 19.27 6.30 -3.96
N ASN A 131 19.57 6.73 -2.74
CA ASN A 131 19.06 6.11 -1.50
C ASN A 131 17.70 6.63 -1.04
N TYR A 132 17.14 7.65 -1.68
CA TYR A 132 15.80 8.12 -1.38
C TYR A 132 14.80 7.21 -2.08
N ARG A 133 14.33 6.18 -1.37
CA ARG A 133 13.40 5.20 -1.88
C ARG A 133 12.15 5.14 -1.04
N ASP A 134 11.02 4.91 -1.67
CA ASP A 134 9.78 4.63 -0.98
C ASP A 134 9.65 3.13 -0.73
N HIS A 135 10.00 2.71 0.49
CA HIS A 135 9.99 1.29 0.86
C HIS A 135 8.68 0.84 1.52
N ARG A 136 7.62 1.66 1.44
CA ARG A 136 6.30 1.31 1.98
C ARG A 136 5.60 0.27 1.12
N LYS A 137 4.72 -0.51 1.72
CA LYS A 137 3.81 -1.44 1.08
C LYS A 137 2.48 -1.25 1.75
N ILE A 138 1.61 -0.48 1.09
CA ILE A 138 0.32 -0.07 1.62
C ILE A 138 -0.74 -0.28 0.54
N THR A 139 -1.87 -0.84 0.93
CA THR A 139 -3.11 -0.79 0.13
C THR A 139 -4.22 -0.23 1.00
N VAL A 140 -5.00 0.70 0.47
CA VAL A 140 -6.20 1.23 1.13
C VAL A 140 -7.38 1.10 0.20
N ILE A 141 -8.49 0.61 0.72
CA ILE A 141 -9.74 0.39 -0.01
C ILE A 141 -10.84 1.17 0.72
N ASP A 142 -11.46 2.12 0.03
CA ASP A 142 -12.58 2.95 0.50
C ASP A 142 -12.34 3.65 1.86
N GLY A 143 -11.08 3.81 2.28
CA GLY A 143 -10.69 4.38 3.57
C GLY A 143 -11.10 3.53 4.78
N TYR A 144 -11.65 2.34 4.55
CA TYR A 144 -12.17 1.46 5.59
C TYR A 144 -11.36 0.18 5.76
N VAL A 145 -10.72 -0.33 4.71
CA VAL A 145 -9.77 -1.44 4.78
C VAL A 145 -8.39 -0.92 4.41
N ALA A 146 -7.37 -1.25 5.20
CA ALA A 146 -5.98 -0.95 4.89
C ALA A 146 -5.07 -2.13 5.18
N TYR A 147 -4.12 -2.36 4.30
CA TYR A 147 -3.03 -3.32 4.48
C TYR A 147 -1.71 -2.56 4.61
N ALA A 148 -0.88 -2.97 5.56
CA ALA A 148 0.47 -2.44 5.70
C ALA A 148 1.41 -3.53 6.20
N GLY A 149 2.60 -3.65 5.60
CA GLY A 149 3.54 -4.69 5.97
C GLY A 149 4.85 -4.67 5.19
N GLY A 150 5.52 -5.81 5.19
CA GLY A 150 6.79 -6.03 4.48
C GLY A 150 6.62 -6.58 3.07
N ILE A 151 5.46 -7.19 2.75
CA ILE A 151 5.24 -7.98 1.54
C ILE A 151 5.08 -7.09 0.31
N ASN A 152 5.98 -7.21 -0.66
CA ASN A 152 5.85 -6.58 -1.98
C ASN A 152 4.94 -7.41 -2.91
N ILE A 153 4.58 -6.87 -4.07
CA ILE A 153 3.81 -7.59 -5.09
C ILE A 153 4.77 -8.36 -6.01
N GLY A 154 4.64 -9.67 -6.00
CA GLY A 154 5.43 -10.59 -6.84
C GLY A 154 5.31 -12.04 -6.39
N ASP A 155 5.55 -12.96 -7.32
CA ASP A 155 5.35 -14.40 -7.13
C ASP A 155 6.26 -14.99 -6.04
N GLU A 156 7.48 -14.47 -5.89
CA GLU A 156 8.39 -14.89 -4.83
C GLU A 156 7.88 -14.60 -3.43
N TYR A 157 7.14 -13.49 -3.25
CA TYR A 157 6.58 -13.10 -1.95
C TYR A 157 5.36 -13.95 -1.56
N ALA A 158 4.72 -14.60 -2.53
CA ALA A 158 3.66 -15.57 -2.33
C ALA A 158 4.17 -17.03 -2.30
N ASN A 159 5.48 -17.24 -2.38
CA ASN A 159 6.10 -18.56 -2.53
C ASN A 159 5.60 -19.36 -3.75
N ARG A 160 5.12 -18.68 -4.81
CA ARG A 160 4.73 -19.31 -6.08
C ARG A 160 5.93 -19.67 -6.92
N ILE A 161 7.04 -18.95 -6.72
CA ILE A 161 8.36 -19.27 -7.28
C ILE A 161 9.42 -19.23 -6.18
N GLU A 162 10.38 -20.12 -6.24
CA GLU A 162 11.51 -20.16 -5.31
C GLU A 162 12.67 -19.33 -5.88
N ARG A 163 12.76 -18.04 -5.45
CA ARG A 163 13.83 -17.15 -5.88
C ARG A 163 14.97 -17.05 -4.85
N PHE A 164 14.61 -17.03 -3.56
CA PHE A 164 15.51 -16.83 -2.44
C PHE A 164 15.28 -17.88 -1.32
N GLY A 165 14.76 -19.06 -1.67
CA GLY A 165 14.20 -20.01 -0.71
C GLY A 165 12.78 -19.62 -0.30
N TYR A 166 12.27 -20.25 0.77
CA TYR A 166 10.95 -19.92 1.32
C TYR A 166 10.92 -18.49 1.88
N TRP A 167 10.06 -17.65 1.30
CA TRP A 167 9.93 -16.26 1.71
C TRP A 167 8.98 -16.13 2.91
N LYS A 168 9.53 -15.68 4.04
CA LYS A 168 8.79 -15.41 5.28
C LYS A 168 8.70 -13.91 5.50
N ASP A 169 7.50 -13.37 5.46
CA ASP A 169 7.24 -11.95 5.68
C ASP A 169 5.85 -11.77 6.29
N SER A 170 5.45 -10.54 6.60
CA SER A 170 4.19 -10.28 7.28
C SER A 170 3.50 -9.01 6.81
N THR A 171 2.17 -9.04 6.91
CA THR A 171 1.29 -7.90 6.65
C THR A 171 0.18 -7.88 7.71
N VAL A 172 -0.28 -6.70 8.04
CA VAL A 172 -1.46 -6.48 8.89
C VAL A 172 -2.55 -5.84 8.04
N ARG A 173 -3.77 -6.36 8.13
CA ARG A 173 -4.97 -5.67 7.67
C ARG A 173 -5.62 -4.96 8.84
N LEU A 174 -6.00 -3.69 8.64
CA LEU A 174 -6.88 -2.95 9.51
C LEU A 174 -8.23 -2.78 8.82
N THR A 175 -9.30 -2.96 9.58
CA THR A 175 -10.68 -2.74 9.12
C THR A 175 -11.37 -1.76 10.07
N GLY A 176 -11.91 -0.68 9.54
CA GLY A 176 -12.56 0.39 10.30
C GLY A 176 -11.77 1.69 10.34
N ASP A 177 -12.04 2.53 11.35
CA ASP A 177 -11.56 3.93 11.42
C ASP A 177 -10.04 4.07 11.27
N GLY A 178 -9.25 3.08 11.70
CA GLY A 178 -7.79 3.11 11.63
C GLY A 178 -7.22 3.04 10.22
N ALA A 179 -7.97 2.51 9.25
CA ALA A 179 -7.58 2.47 7.86
C ALA A 179 -7.38 3.87 7.27
N TRP A 180 -8.17 4.86 7.74
CA TRP A 180 -8.07 6.25 7.32
C TRP A 180 -6.66 6.85 7.50
N GLY A 181 -5.93 6.44 8.55
CA GLY A 181 -4.56 6.90 8.77
C GLY A 181 -3.62 6.56 7.61
N PHE A 182 -3.81 5.41 6.96
CA PHE A 182 -3.05 4.99 5.79
C PHE A 182 -3.51 5.72 4.52
N ALA A 183 -4.81 5.99 4.38
CA ALA A 183 -5.31 6.84 3.29
C ALA A 183 -4.65 8.24 3.33
N VAL A 184 -4.57 8.85 4.51
CA VAL A 184 -3.91 10.16 4.68
C VAL A 184 -2.42 10.09 4.31
N GLN A 185 -1.71 9.01 4.69
CA GLN A 185 -0.30 8.84 4.32
C GLN A 185 -0.12 8.72 2.80
N PHE A 186 -0.97 7.94 2.13
CA PHE A 186 -0.95 7.85 0.68
C PHE A 186 -1.22 9.20 0.02
N MET A 187 -2.26 9.91 0.44
CA MET A 187 -2.62 11.23 -0.11
C MET A 187 -1.49 12.26 0.07
N GLN A 188 -0.78 12.21 1.20
CA GLN A 188 0.40 13.07 1.43
C GLN A 188 1.53 12.75 0.44
N MET A 189 1.80 11.47 0.16
CA MET A 189 2.78 11.05 -0.83
C MET A 189 2.35 11.46 -2.24
N TRP A 190 1.10 11.22 -2.60
CA TRP A 190 0.52 11.64 -3.89
C TRP A 190 0.69 13.13 -4.14
N LYS A 191 0.36 13.95 -3.13
CA LYS A 191 0.57 15.39 -3.18
C LYS A 191 2.05 15.77 -3.29
N MET A 192 2.95 15.08 -2.60
CA MET A 192 4.39 15.31 -2.68
C MET A 192 4.94 15.03 -4.08
N LEU A 193 4.33 14.12 -4.82
CA LEU A 193 4.64 13.84 -6.23
C LEU A 193 4.06 14.89 -7.20
N GLY A 194 3.44 15.95 -6.69
CA GLY A 194 2.86 17.04 -7.48
C GLY A 194 1.46 16.75 -8.01
N ARG A 195 0.80 15.72 -7.48
CA ARG A 195 -0.55 15.34 -7.85
C ARG A 195 -1.58 15.85 -6.84
N HIS A 196 -2.78 16.07 -7.30
CA HIS A 196 -3.89 16.52 -6.48
C HIS A 196 -5.08 15.61 -6.72
N PHE A 197 -5.84 15.34 -5.66
CA PHE A 197 -7.17 14.78 -5.79
C PHE A 197 -8.15 15.90 -6.19
N PRO A 198 -9.15 15.61 -7.00
CA PRO A 198 -10.16 16.57 -7.40
C PRO A 198 -10.95 17.16 -6.23
#